data_6d56d3f960cf43c58213ccc7c912db07
#
_entry.id   6d56d3f960cf43c58213ccc7c912db07
#
_cell.length_a   1.000
_cell.length_b   1.000
_cell.length_c   1.000
_cell.angle_alpha   90.00
_cell.angle_beta   90.00
_cell.angle_gamma   90.00
#
_symmetry.space_group_name_H-M   'P 1'
#
loop_
_entity.id
_entity.type
_entity.pdbx_description
1 polymer ?
#
loop_
_entity_poly.entity_id
_entity_poly.type
_entity_poly.pdbx_seq_one_letter_code
_entity_poly.pdbx_strand_id
1 'polypeptide(L)'
;MATLKAFLFSGIIILSLSQCKQSTNTTTSAQKQALPQMTKEEGKIITSREINVWEYSKTKQFDKLREILADDYIGYFVTGNMQPSDVINLLRKSTFTDYHLSNINVKPIAENVAIITYNVLQDVTGEDGVKWVAEISSSATYVKRNGNWYSVFYQEMPL
;
A
#
# COMPACT_ATOMS: atom_id res chain seq x y z
N MET A 1 -47.65 -12.89 -58.94
CA MET A 1 -49.02 -12.33 -58.89
C MET A 1 -49.33 -11.93 -57.45
N ALA A 2 -49.95 -10.78 -57.30
CA ALA A 2 -50.50 -10.16 -56.09
C ALA A 2 -49.55 -9.24 -55.36
N THR A 3 -49.66 -8.13 -55.55
CA THR A 3 -50.44 -6.88 -55.35
C THR A 3 -49.96 -6.09 -54.13
N LEU A 4 -49.36 -4.99 -54.52
CA LEU A 4 -48.96 -3.84 -53.74
C LEU A 4 -50.19 -3.14 -53.11
N LYS A 5 -50.19 -2.87 -51.83
CA LYS A 5 -51.10 -1.90 -51.20
C LYS A 5 -50.30 -0.82 -50.45
N ALA A 6 -50.32 0.31 -51.04
CA ALA A 6 -49.86 1.58 -50.46
C ALA A 6 -50.86 2.06 -49.41
N PHE A 7 -50.40 2.42 -48.22
CA PHE A 7 -51.16 3.24 -47.27
C PHE A 7 -50.42 4.57 -47.06
N LEU A 8 -50.98 5.62 -47.62
CA LEU A 8 -50.69 6.98 -47.28
C LEU A 8 -51.30 7.30 -45.91
N PHE A 9 -50.49 7.70 -44.98
CA PHE A 9 -50.93 8.40 -43.78
C PHE A 9 -50.26 9.75 -43.69
N SER A 10 -51.12 10.74 -43.90
CA SER A 10 -50.85 12.17 -43.67
C SER A 10 -50.86 12.41 -42.16
N GLY A 11 -49.79 12.83 -41.59
CA GLY A 11 -49.67 13.04 -40.14
C GLY A 11 -48.92 14.36 -39.84
N ILE A 12 -49.62 15.25 -39.32
CA ILE A 12 -49.45 16.58 -38.83
C ILE A 12 -48.09 16.76 -38.10
N ILE A 13 -47.30 17.68 -38.59
CA ILE A 13 -46.06 18.17 -37.91
C ILE A 13 -46.48 19.13 -36.78
N ILE A 14 -46.43 18.69 -35.54
CA ILE A 14 -46.49 19.56 -34.36
C ILE A 14 -45.08 20.03 -34.05
N LEU A 15 -44.75 21.26 -34.35
CA LEU A 15 -43.54 21.94 -33.84
C LEU A 15 -43.71 22.17 -32.33
N SER A 16 -43.14 21.32 -31.52
CA SER A 16 -42.94 21.61 -30.11
C SER A 16 -41.64 22.41 -29.95
N LEU A 17 -41.78 23.70 -29.66
CA LEU A 17 -40.70 24.54 -29.17
C LEU A 17 -40.21 24.03 -27.82
N SER A 18 -39.14 23.21 -27.84
CA SER A 18 -38.42 22.85 -26.63
C SER A 18 -37.65 24.05 -26.13
N GLN A 19 -38.18 24.67 -25.07
CA GLN A 19 -37.44 25.66 -24.29
C GLN A 19 -36.18 24.99 -23.73
N CYS A 20 -35.01 25.41 -24.22
CA CYS A 20 -33.73 25.13 -23.61
C CYS A 20 -33.72 25.72 -22.21
N LYS A 21 -33.98 24.90 -21.19
CA LYS A 21 -33.68 25.27 -19.79
C LYS A 21 -32.17 25.41 -19.70
N GLN A 22 -31.75 26.64 -19.50
CA GLN A 22 -30.38 27.02 -19.16
C GLN A 22 -29.98 26.21 -17.87
N SER A 23 -29.12 25.21 -18.07
CA SER A 23 -28.53 24.47 -16.96
C SER A 23 -27.64 25.44 -16.18
N THR A 24 -28.09 25.86 -15.03
CA THR A 24 -27.26 26.58 -14.07
C THR A 24 -26.09 25.65 -13.73
N ASN A 25 -24.88 26.05 -14.14
CA ASN A 25 -23.63 25.44 -13.74
C ASN A 25 -23.54 25.49 -12.21
N THR A 26 -23.99 24.42 -11.56
CA THR A 26 -23.66 24.17 -10.17
C THR A 26 -22.19 23.85 -10.16
N THR A 27 -21.36 24.82 -9.85
CA THR A 27 -19.95 24.61 -9.53
C THR A 27 -19.92 23.70 -8.32
N THR A 28 -19.77 22.41 -8.57
CA THR A 28 -19.50 21.43 -7.53
C THR A 28 -18.13 21.79 -6.98
N SER A 29 -18.11 22.55 -5.90
CA SER A 29 -16.89 22.75 -5.12
C SER A 29 -16.42 21.36 -4.73
N ALA A 30 -15.30 20.90 -5.31
CA ALA A 30 -14.65 19.66 -4.91
C ALA A 30 -14.42 19.73 -3.41
N GLN A 31 -15.24 19.03 -2.66
CA GLN A 31 -15.15 18.96 -1.21
C GLN A 31 -13.80 18.34 -0.92
N LYS A 32 -12.86 19.15 -0.42
CA LYS A 32 -11.52 18.69 -0.02
C LYS A 32 -11.74 17.62 1.03
N GLN A 33 -11.69 16.37 0.61
CA GLN A 33 -11.89 15.22 1.47
C GLN A 33 -10.86 15.30 2.58
N ALA A 34 -11.30 15.42 3.83
CA ALA A 34 -10.40 15.42 4.96
C ALA A 34 -9.56 14.14 4.93
N LEU A 35 -8.24 14.28 5.04
CA LEU A 35 -7.36 13.11 5.11
C LEU A 35 -7.78 12.26 6.33
N PRO A 36 -7.73 10.93 6.22
CA PRO A 36 -8.01 10.05 7.34
C PRO A 36 -7.17 10.45 8.53
N GLN A 37 -7.80 10.62 9.69
CA GLN A 37 -7.08 10.97 10.90
C GLN A 37 -6.66 9.69 11.60
N MET A 38 -5.40 9.32 11.43
CA MET A 38 -4.76 8.33 12.29
C MET A 38 -4.41 8.97 13.62
N THR A 39 -4.68 8.30 14.71
CA THR A 39 -4.30 8.77 16.04
C THR A 39 -2.77 8.74 16.20
N LYS A 40 -2.24 9.60 17.07
CA LYS A 40 -0.80 9.59 17.40
C LYS A 40 -0.36 8.22 17.96
N GLU A 41 -1.25 7.55 18.67
CA GLU A 41 -0.97 6.23 19.23
C GLU A 41 -0.87 5.15 18.16
N GLU A 42 -1.74 5.16 17.17
CA GLU A 42 -1.63 4.25 16.02
C GLU A 42 -0.33 4.45 15.24
N GLY A 43 0.11 5.68 15.07
CA GLY A 43 1.42 5.98 14.48
C GLY A 43 2.57 5.36 15.25
N LYS A 44 2.54 5.41 16.59
CA LYS A 44 3.55 4.76 17.44
C LYS A 44 3.48 3.22 17.33
N ILE A 45 2.28 2.66 17.26
CA ILE A 45 2.10 1.21 17.09
C ILE A 45 2.77 0.76 15.78
N ILE A 46 2.52 1.45 14.66
CA ILE A 46 3.12 1.11 13.37
C ILE A 46 4.64 1.26 13.43
N THR A 47 5.15 2.36 14.00
CA THR A 47 6.60 2.56 14.19
C THR A 47 7.22 1.44 15.01
N SER A 48 6.59 1.05 16.13
CA SER A 48 7.09 -0.04 16.98
C SER A 48 7.08 -1.39 16.25
N ARG A 49 6.04 -1.66 15.46
CA ARG A 49 5.99 -2.89 14.65
C ARG A 49 7.12 -2.93 13.62
N GLU A 50 7.39 -1.83 12.96
CA GLU A 50 8.49 -1.77 11.98
C GLU A 50 9.86 -1.93 12.63
N ILE A 51 10.09 -1.29 13.77
CA ILE A 51 11.32 -1.50 14.56
C ILE A 51 11.45 -3.00 14.95
N ASN A 52 10.34 -3.62 15.34
CA ASN A 52 10.32 -5.03 15.69
C ASN A 52 10.58 -5.96 14.49
N VAL A 53 10.22 -5.58 13.26
CA VAL A 53 10.63 -6.34 12.05
C VAL A 53 12.15 -6.46 12.01
N TRP A 54 12.88 -5.37 12.20
CA TRP A 54 14.34 -5.34 12.21
C TRP A 54 14.93 -6.08 13.41
N GLU A 55 14.38 -5.85 14.60
CA GLU A 55 14.85 -6.51 15.83
C GLU A 55 14.65 -8.03 15.78
N TYR A 56 13.48 -8.50 15.33
CA TYR A 56 13.21 -9.93 15.20
C TYR A 56 14.02 -10.58 14.08
N SER A 57 14.33 -9.85 13.02
CA SER A 57 15.26 -10.31 11.98
C SER A 57 16.67 -10.49 12.53
N LYS A 58 17.19 -9.50 13.27
CA LYS A 58 18.50 -9.53 13.90
C LYS A 58 18.61 -10.65 14.96
N THR A 59 17.59 -10.78 15.81
CA THR A 59 17.57 -11.75 16.92
C THR A 59 17.01 -13.12 16.55
N LYS A 60 16.67 -13.32 15.26
CA LYS A 60 16.12 -14.56 14.68
C LYS A 60 14.83 -15.04 15.36
N GLN A 61 13.99 -14.11 15.82
CA GLN A 61 12.68 -14.38 16.40
C GLN A 61 11.61 -14.48 15.30
N PHE A 62 11.76 -15.46 14.39
CA PHE A 62 10.98 -15.54 13.16
C PHE A 62 9.48 -15.78 13.38
N ASP A 63 9.08 -16.44 14.45
CA ASP A 63 7.66 -16.63 14.78
C ASP A 63 7.00 -15.27 15.07
N LYS A 64 7.67 -14.41 15.84
CA LYS A 64 7.20 -13.05 16.12
C LYS A 64 7.22 -12.16 14.89
N LEU A 65 8.24 -12.31 14.03
CA LEU A 65 8.26 -11.62 12.74
C LEU A 65 7.07 -12.03 11.88
N ARG A 66 6.75 -13.33 11.83
CA ARG A 66 5.61 -13.86 11.07
C ARG A 66 4.27 -13.26 11.53
N GLU A 67 4.10 -12.95 12.81
CA GLU A 67 2.91 -12.30 13.38
C GLU A 67 2.73 -10.83 12.94
N ILE A 68 3.80 -10.18 12.46
CA ILE A 68 3.73 -8.82 11.92
C ILE A 68 3.34 -8.84 10.44
N LEU A 69 3.82 -9.83 9.69
CA LEU A 69 3.53 -9.96 8.26
C LEU A 69 2.14 -10.55 8.04
N ALA A 70 1.34 -9.90 7.18
CA ALA A 70 0.05 -10.45 6.76
C ALA A 70 0.24 -11.73 5.91
N ASP A 71 -0.80 -12.56 5.81
CA ASP A 71 -0.75 -13.76 4.95
C ASP A 71 -0.60 -13.42 3.47
N ASP A 72 -1.15 -12.29 3.07
CA ASP A 72 -1.09 -11.72 1.71
C ASP A 72 0.04 -10.69 1.54
N TYR A 73 1.03 -10.67 2.45
CA TYR A 73 2.20 -9.80 2.34
C TYR A 73 3.01 -10.11 1.09
N ILE A 74 3.53 -9.05 0.47
CA ILE A 74 4.54 -9.12 -0.58
C ILE A 74 5.63 -8.08 -0.34
N GLY A 75 6.88 -8.50 -0.38
CA GLY A 75 8.05 -7.63 -0.32
C GLY A 75 8.77 -7.56 -1.66
N TYR A 76 9.17 -6.37 -2.05
CA TYR A 76 10.01 -6.11 -3.23
C TYR A 76 11.41 -5.76 -2.76
N PHE A 77 12.29 -6.75 -2.84
CA PHE A 77 13.70 -6.63 -2.47
C PHE A 77 14.55 -6.48 -3.73
N VAL A 78 15.79 -6.03 -3.56
CA VAL A 78 16.76 -5.97 -4.67
C VAL A 78 16.90 -7.32 -5.38
N THR A 79 16.72 -8.43 -4.65
CA THR A 79 16.81 -9.80 -5.15
C THR A 79 15.52 -10.33 -5.77
N GLY A 80 14.42 -9.58 -5.73
CA GLY A 80 13.11 -9.95 -6.28
C GLY A 80 11.97 -9.91 -5.28
N ASN A 81 10.81 -10.41 -5.71
CA ASN A 81 9.60 -10.41 -4.89
C ASN A 81 9.60 -11.61 -3.94
N MET A 82 9.17 -11.39 -2.71
CA MET A 82 9.14 -12.41 -1.66
C MET A 82 7.81 -12.41 -0.90
N GLN A 83 7.29 -13.60 -0.64
CA GLN A 83 6.21 -13.83 0.30
C GLN A 83 6.75 -14.02 1.72
N PRO A 84 5.92 -14.05 2.78
CA PRO A 84 6.39 -14.16 4.16
C PRO A 84 7.36 -15.32 4.42
N SER A 85 7.09 -16.49 3.84
CA SER A 85 7.97 -17.66 3.96
C SER A 85 9.34 -17.45 3.34
N ASP A 86 9.40 -16.74 2.20
CA ASP A 86 10.65 -16.51 1.48
C ASP A 86 11.52 -15.51 2.23
N VAL A 87 10.89 -14.45 2.78
CA VAL A 87 11.58 -13.48 3.66
C VAL A 87 12.19 -14.18 4.87
N ILE A 88 11.42 -15.01 5.56
CA ILE A 88 11.92 -15.76 6.72
C ILE A 88 13.05 -16.71 6.34
N ASN A 89 12.94 -17.39 5.19
CA ASN A 89 13.99 -18.28 4.70
C ASN A 89 15.28 -17.52 4.35
N LEU A 90 15.17 -16.34 3.73
CA LEU A 90 16.31 -15.47 3.47
C LEU A 90 16.99 -15.04 4.77
N LEU A 91 16.20 -14.58 5.75
CA LEU A 91 16.70 -14.11 7.04
C LEU A 91 17.34 -15.22 7.88
N ARG A 92 16.88 -16.47 7.76
CA ARG A 92 17.52 -17.63 8.41
C ARG A 92 18.94 -17.87 7.90
N LYS A 93 19.18 -17.60 6.64
CA LYS A 93 20.47 -17.78 5.96
C LYS A 93 21.40 -16.59 6.12
N SER A 94 20.88 -15.44 6.51
CA SER A 94 21.64 -14.22 6.71
C SER A 94 21.87 -13.97 8.21
N THR A 95 22.87 -13.16 8.53
CA THR A 95 23.12 -12.66 9.89
C THR A 95 23.16 -11.15 9.86
N PHE A 96 22.18 -10.51 10.49
CA PHE A 96 22.20 -9.07 10.76
C PHE A 96 23.03 -8.82 12.00
N THR A 97 24.16 -8.15 11.84
CA THR A 97 25.05 -7.80 12.95
C THR A 97 24.54 -6.54 13.63
N ASP A 98 24.17 -5.54 12.84
CA ASP A 98 23.59 -4.30 13.34
C ASP A 98 22.67 -3.64 12.33
N TYR A 99 21.82 -2.71 12.79
CA TYR A 99 21.00 -1.86 11.95
C TYR A 99 20.76 -0.51 12.65
N HIS A 100 20.58 0.53 11.86
CA HIS A 100 20.20 1.85 12.34
C HIS A 100 19.10 2.45 11.47
N LEU A 101 17.93 2.73 12.06
CA LEU A 101 16.81 3.35 11.37
C LEU A 101 16.85 4.87 11.56
N SER A 102 16.62 5.60 10.48
CA SER A 102 16.57 7.07 10.48
C SER A 102 15.44 7.58 9.59
N ASN A 103 15.06 8.84 9.74
CA ASN A 103 14.05 9.51 8.93
C ASN A 103 12.68 8.79 8.93
N ILE A 104 12.32 8.17 10.06
CA ILE A 104 11.07 7.42 10.19
C ILE A 104 9.89 8.39 10.09
N ASN A 105 8.97 8.11 9.15
CA ASN A 105 7.76 8.88 8.95
C ASN A 105 6.57 7.95 8.69
N VAL A 106 5.47 8.15 9.41
CA VAL A 106 4.22 7.39 9.23
C VAL A 106 3.17 8.32 8.66
N LYS A 107 2.60 7.95 7.52
CA LYS A 107 1.57 8.71 6.80
C LYS A 107 0.29 7.89 6.70
N PRO A 108 -0.85 8.37 7.24
CA PRO A 108 -2.14 7.73 7.00
C PRO A 108 -2.56 7.93 5.54
N ILE A 109 -3.08 6.86 4.94
CA ILE A 109 -3.60 6.86 3.56
C ILE A 109 -5.13 6.72 3.58
N ALA A 110 -5.63 5.86 4.48
CA ALA A 110 -7.05 5.65 4.75
C ALA A 110 -7.22 5.32 6.24
N GLU A 111 -8.46 5.18 6.71
CA GLU A 111 -8.78 4.90 8.12
C GLU A 111 -8.00 3.68 8.66
N ASN A 112 -7.84 2.65 7.83
CA ASN A 112 -7.20 1.40 8.21
C ASN A 112 -5.93 1.11 7.40
N VAL A 113 -5.34 2.14 6.75
CA VAL A 113 -4.15 1.99 5.91
C VAL A 113 -3.16 3.10 6.19
N ALA A 114 -1.91 2.75 6.44
CA ALA A 114 -0.82 3.69 6.59
C ALA A 114 0.43 3.20 5.86
N ILE A 115 1.25 4.15 5.43
CA ILE A 115 2.60 3.89 4.92
C ILE A 115 3.59 4.40 5.95
N ILE A 116 4.60 3.59 6.25
CA ILE A 116 5.81 4.02 6.96
C ILE A 116 6.97 4.07 5.98
N THR A 117 7.76 5.14 6.03
CA THR A 117 8.98 5.29 5.24
C THR A 117 10.14 5.57 6.19
N TYR A 118 11.33 5.10 5.85
CA TYR A 118 12.54 5.30 6.65
C TYR A 118 13.78 4.95 5.82
N ASN A 119 14.93 5.38 6.31
CA ASN A 119 16.21 4.88 5.84
C ASN A 119 16.77 3.89 6.86
N VAL A 120 17.46 2.87 6.39
CA VAL A 120 18.16 1.93 7.23
C VAL A 120 19.61 1.76 6.75
N LEU A 121 20.54 1.92 7.66
CA LEU A 121 21.90 1.43 7.50
C LEU A 121 21.98 0.05 8.14
N GLN A 122 22.35 -0.97 7.37
CA GLN A 122 22.42 -2.35 7.85
C GLN A 122 23.79 -2.97 7.62
N ASP A 123 24.22 -3.78 8.58
CA ASP A 123 25.42 -4.62 8.52
C ASP A 123 24.97 -6.08 8.48
N VAL A 124 25.21 -6.75 7.37
CA VAL A 124 24.70 -8.10 7.09
C VAL A 124 25.83 -9.01 6.62
N THR A 125 25.77 -10.27 7.04
CA THR A 125 26.58 -11.35 6.49
C THR A 125 25.66 -12.32 5.77
N GLY A 126 25.90 -12.56 4.49
CA GLY A 126 25.19 -13.53 3.68
C GLY A 126 25.48 -14.98 4.05
N GLU A 127 24.74 -15.92 3.45
CA GLU A 127 24.96 -17.38 3.62
C GLU A 127 26.37 -17.81 3.17
N ASP A 128 26.96 -17.12 2.20
CA ASP A 128 28.32 -17.31 1.69
C ASP A 128 29.42 -16.74 2.59
N GLY A 129 29.06 -16.14 3.73
CA GLY A 129 29.97 -15.49 4.66
C GLY A 129 30.45 -14.10 4.23
N VAL A 130 29.98 -13.58 3.08
CA VAL A 130 30.32 -12.24 2.61
C VAL A 130 29.60 -11.20 3.46
N LYS A 131 30.39 -10.27 4.01
CA LYS A 131 29.87 -9.13 4.76
C LYS A 131 29.65 -7.94 3.83
N TRP A 132 28.55 -7.26 4.04
CA TRP A 132 28.27 -6.01 3.35
C TRP A 132 27.51 -5.04 4.25
N VAL A 133 27.76 -3.77 4.03
CA VAL A 133 27.03 -2.67 4.66
C VAL A 133 26.26 -1.96 3.56
N ALA A 134 24.99 -1.76 3.76
CA ALA A 134 24.17 -1.05 2.81
C ALA A 134 23.29 -0.02 3.50
N GLU A 135 23.16 1.13 2.86
CA GLU A 135 22.14 2.11 3.19
C GLU A 135 21.02 2.01 2.18
N ILE A 136 19.81 1.80 2.66
CA ILE A 136 18.61 1.63 1.83
C ILE A 136 17.50 2.56 2.29
N SER A 137 16.73 3.06 1.32
CA SER A 137 15.45 3.72 1.57
C SER A 137 14.35 2.66 1.50
N SER A 138 13.52 2.62 2.52
CA SER A 138 12.49 1.60 2.68
C SER A 138 11.12 2.19 2.87
N SER A 139 10.11 1.47 2.41
CA SER A 139 8.72 1.75 2.74
C SER A 139 7.94 0.47 3.00
N ALA A 140 7.07 0.52 4.01
CA ALA A 140 6.12 -0.55 4.28
C ALA A 140 4.68 0.01 4.34
N THR A 141 3.73 -0.77 3.84
CA THR A 141 2.31 -0.47 3.98
C THR A 141 1.72 -1.36 5.05
N TYR A 142 1.07 -0.73 6.01
CA TYR A 142 0.36 -1.38 7.09
C TYR A 142 -1.15 -1.27 6.88
N VAL A 143 -1.86 -2.38 7.13
CA VAL A 143 -3.32 -2.45 7.10
C VAL A 143 -3.82 -2.93 8.45
N LYS A 144 -4.83 -2.26 8.99
CA LYS A 144 -5.50 -2.64 10.24
C LYS A 144 -6.60 -3.66 9.94
N ARG A 145 -6.46 -4.87 10.51
CA ARG A 145 -7.42 -5.97 10.39
C ARG A 145 -7.75 -6.49 11.79
N ASN A 146 -9.03 -6.57 12.13
CA ASN A 146 -9.48 -7.04 13.45
C ASN A 146 -8.80 -6.32 14.62
N GLY A 147 -8.58 -5.01 14.49
CA GLY A 147 -7.95 -4.18 15.51
C GLY A 147 -6.42 -4.18 15.52
N ASN A 148 -5.75 -5.05 14.75
CA ASN A 148 -4.30 -5.17 14.68
C ASN A 148 -3.74 -4.65 13.36
N TRP A 149 -2.56 -4.03 13.40
CA TRP A 149 -1.84 -3.55 12.23
C TRP A 149 -0.90 -4.63 11.70
N TYR A 150 -1.00 -4.98 10.40
CA TYR A 150 -0.16 -5.96 9.71
C TYR A 150 0.56 -5.31 8.54
N SER A 151 1.82 -5.64 8.34
CA SER A 151 2.55 -5.28 7.12
C SER A 151 2.03 -6.13 5.96
N VAL A 152 1.54 -5.48 4.90
CA VAL A 152 1.02 -6.13 3.69
C VAL A 152 1.94 -5.93 2.49
N PHE A 153 2.80 -4.92 2.56
CA PHE A 153 3.69 -4.58 1.47
C PHE A 153 4.98 -3.98 2.03
N TYR A 154 6.10 -4.31 1.41
CA TYR A 154 7.41 -3.73 1.67
C TYR A 154 8.15 -3.52 0.36
N GLN A 155 8.90 -2.46 0.28
CA GLN A 155 9.89 -2.25 -0.78
C GLN A 155 11.13 -1.56 -0.24
N GLU A 156 12.25 -1.87 -0.87
CA GLU A 156 13.53 -1.25 -0.59
C GLU A 156 14.21 -0.76 -1.87
N MET A 157 15.05 0.26 -1.71
CA MET A 157 15.86 0.82 -2.78
C MET A 157 17.22 1.23 -2.21
N PRO A 158 18.33 0.79 -2.78
CA PRO A 158 19.67 1.26 -2.41
C PRO A 158 19.77 2.79 -2.54
N LEU A 159 20.46 3.43 -1.58
CA LEU A 159 20.79 4.86 -1.58
C LEU A 159 22.18 5.10 -2.16
#